data_fb8254eb73318d3f6e88567a487295ec
#
_entry.id   fb8254eb73318d3f6e88567a487295ec
#
_cell.length_a   1.000
_cell.length_b   1.000
_cell.length_c   1.000
_cell.angle_alpha   90.00
_cell.angle_beta   90.00
_cell.angle_gamma   90.00
#
_symmetry.space_group_name_H-M   'P 1'
#
loop_
_entity.id
_entity.type
_entity.pdbx_description
1 polymer ?
#
loop_
_entity_poly.entity_id
_entity_poly.type
_entity_poly.pdbx_seq_one_letter_code
_entity_poly.pdbx_strand_id
1 'polypeptide(L)'
;MSSAHSLHSTKGVKLMDPEKRVEIEAATFRHLVNYLRENTDVQNIDLMNLAGFCRNCISKWYKAEAEKEGVKIEYEDAREIIYGMPYADWKEKYQSEASQKQIDAYNKNN
;
A
#
# COMPACT_ATOMS: atom_id res chain seq x y z
N MET A 1 -8.94 1.16 11.04
CA MET A 1 -9.45 1.07 11.33
C MET A 1 -9.96 0.99 12.07
N SER A 2 -9.82 1.21 12.11
CA SER A 2 -10.37 1.06 12.74
C SER A 2 -11.11 0.99 13.10
N SER A 3 -11.56 0.95 13.34
CA SER A 3 -12.45 0.83 13.65
C SER A 3 -13.28 0.98 13.95
N ALA A 4 -13.46 1.13 14.05
CA ALA A 4 -14.48 1.07 14.50
C ALA A 4 -15.61 1.32 14.33
N HIS A 5 -16.02 1.27 14.11
CA HIS A 5 -17.05 1.35 13.97
C HIS A 5 -18.11 0.77 13.80
N SER A 6 -18.22 0.26 13.51
CA SER A 6 -19.59 -0.02 13.35
C SER A 6 -19.94 -1.35 13.90
N LEU A 7 -20.83 -1.32 14.82
CA LEU A 7 -21.07 -2.44 15.71
C LEU A 7 -21.75 -3.61 15.03
N HIS A 8 -22.63 -3.35 14.05
CA HIS A 8 -23.28 -4.45 13.33
C HIS A 8 -22.34 -5.17 12.40
N SER A 9 -21.31 -4.51 11.89
CA SER A 9 -20.26 -5.18 11.14
C SER A 9 -19.46 -6.12 12.02
N THR A 10 -19.35 -5.79 13.31
CA THR A 10 -18.66 -6.61 14.28
C THR A 10 -19.32 -7.98 14.43
N LYS A 11 -20.65 -8.04 14.34
CA LYS A 11 -21.37 -9.30 14.44
C LYS A 11 -20.95 -10.26 13.33
N GLY A 12 -20.84 -9.78 12.08
CA GLY A 12 -20.39 -10.59 10.96
C GLY A 12 -18.98 -11.09 11.16
N VAL A 13 -18.08 -10.23 11.68
CA VAL A 13 -16.70 -10.59 11.94
C VAL A 13 -16.62 -11.71 12.98
N LYS A 14 -17.45 -11.67 14.02
CA LYS A 14 -17.45 -12.69 15.07
C LYS A 14 -17.85 -14.07 14.55
N LEU A 15 -18.69 -14.12 13.53
CA LEU A 15 -19.14 -15.38 12.96
C LEU A 15 -18.19 -15.92 11.91
N MET A 16 -17.19 -15.15 11.55
CA MET A 16 -16.22 -15.53 10.53
C MET A 16 -15.10 -16.35 11.16
N ASP A 17 -14.74 -17.48 10.50
CA ASP A 17 -13.60 -18.28 10.86
C ASP A 17 -12.33 -17.40 10.79
N PRO A 18 -11.51 -17.38 11.86
CA PRO A 18 -10.29 -16.56 11.86
C PRO A 18 -9.35 -16.84 10.70
N GLU A 19 -9.20 -18.10 10.30
CA GLU A 19 -8.35 -18.44 9.16
C GLU A 19 -8.92 -17.88 7.86
N LYS A 20 -10.23 -17.99 7.71
CA LYS A 20 -10.91 -17.43 6.53
C LYS A 20 -10.77 -15.92 6.49
N ARG A 21 -10.84 -15.28 7.65
CA ARG A 21 -10.65 -13.83 7.74
C ARG A 21 -9.26 -13.43 7.24
N VAL A 22 -8.23 -14.15 7.67
CA VAL A 22 -6.86 -13.88 7.23
C VAL A 22 -6.74 -14.02 5.72
N GLU A 23 -7.33 -15.07 5.15
CA GLU A 23 -7.32 -15.28 3.70
C GLU A 23 -8.00 -14.14 2.94
N ILE A 24 -9.13 -13.69 3.47
CA ILE A 24 -9.89 -12.59 2.85
C ILE A 24 -9.07 -11.29 2.90
N GLU A 25 -8.46 -11.02 4.04
CA GLU A 25 -7.65 -9.81 4.20
C GLU A 25 -6.42 -9.85 3.30
N ALA A 26 -5.79 -11.03 3.18
CA ALA A 26 -4.66 -11.18 2.27
C ALA A 26 -5.09 -10.97 0.82
N ALA A 27 -6.23 -11.53 0.43
CA ALA A 27 -6.75 -11.38 -0.92
C ALA A 27 -7.11 -9.93 -1.22
N THR A 28 -7.70 -9.22 -0.24
CA THR A 28 -8.04 -7.81 -0.37
C THR A 28 -6.80 -6.96 -0.55
N PHE A 29 -5.75 -7.27 0.22
CA PHE A 29 -4.47 -6.58 0.08
C PHE A 29 -3.89 -6.80 -1.32
N ARG A 30 -3.92 -8.03 -1.81
CA ARG A 30 -3.42 -8.33 -3.16
C ARG A 30 -4.22 -7.59 -4.22
N HIS A 31 -5.53 -7.47 -4.01
CA HIS A 31 -6.39 -6.72 -4.94
C HIS A 31 -5.94 -5.25 -5.01
N LEU A 32 -5.70 -4.63 -3.86
CA LEU A 32 -5.21 -3.26 -3.79
C LEU A 32 -3.86 -3.11 -4.50
N VAL A 33 -2.94 -4.02 -4.21
CA VAL A 33 -1.60 -3.98 -4.82
C VAL A 33 -1.70 -4.12 -6.34
N ASN A 34 -2.52 -5.06 -6.81
CA ASN A 34 -2.70 -5.26 -8.26
C ASN A 34 -3.32 -4.04 -8.91
N TYR A 35 -4.27 -3.39 -8.23
CA TYR A 35 -4.88 -2.17 -8.76
C TYR A 35 -3.82 -1.08 -8.95
N LEU A 36 -2.93 -0.91 -7.97
CA LEU A 36 -1.86 0.08 -8.08
C LEU A 36 -0.86 -0.30 -9.18
N ARG A 37 -0.58 -1.59 -9.35
CA ARG A 37 0.30 -2.05 -10.43
C ARG A 37 -0.27 -1.75 -11.80
N GLU A 38 -1.59 -1.81 -11.95
CA GLU A 38 -2.27 -1.55 -13.21
C GLU A 38 -2.43 -0.07 -13.50
N ASN A 39 -2.41 0.76 -12.46
CA ASN A 39 -2.59 2.19 -12.59
C ASN A 39 -1.27 2.93 -12.41
N THR A 40 -0.32 2.64 -13.29
CA THR A 40 1.04 3.17 -13.23
C THR A 40 1.11 4.68 -13.48
N ASP A 41 0.07 5.26 -14.06
CA ASP A 41 -0.01 6.71 -14.29
C ASP A 41 -0.25 7.47 -13.00
N VAL A 42 -0.76 6.82 -11.97
CA VAL A 42 -0.96 7.45 -10.66
C VAL A 42 0.39 7.53 -9.95
N GLN A 43 0.89 8.74 -9.79
CA GLN A 43 2.20 8.96 -9.20
C GLN A 43 2.16 8.84 -7.68
N ASN A 44 3.29 8.47 -7.09
CA ASN A 44 3.38 8.36 -5.64
C ASN A 44 3.09 9.71 -4.96
N ILE A 45 3.52 10.81 -5.56
CA ILE A 45 3.21 12.13 -5.00
C ILE A 45 1.71 12.41 -5.01
N ASP A 46 0.98 11.90 -6.00
CA ASP A 46 -0.47 12.04 -6.06
C ASP A 46 -1.13 11.28 -4.90
N LEU A 47 -0.66 10.07 -4.64
CA LEU A 47 -1.16 9.27 -3.53
C LEU A 47 -0.88 9.95 -2.19
N MET A 48 0.33 10.45 -2.02
CA MET A 48 0.70 11.18 -0.81
C MET A 48 -0.20 12.39 -0.59
N ASN A 49 -0.45 13.16 -1.65
CA ASN A 49 -1.29 14.35 -1.56
C ASN A 49 -2.75 14.00 -1.28
N LEU A 50 -3.22 12.90 -1.83
CA LEU A 50 -4.62 12.50 -1.67
C LEU A 50 -4.87 11.77 -0.35
N ALA A 51 -4.01 10.83 0.01
CA ALA A 51 -4.29 9.89 1.10
C ALA A 51 -3.22 9.83 2.17
N GLY A 52 -2.11 10.50 1.99
CA GLY A 52 -1.04 10.52 3.00
C GLY A 52 -0.13 9.30 2.98
N PHE A 53 -0.26 8.43 1.99
CA PHE A 53 0.64 7.30 1.83
C PHE A 53 0.83 7.01 0.34
N CYS A 54 1.85 6.23 0.01
CA CYS A 54 2.12 5.86 -1.38
C CYS A 54 2.65 4.43 -1.42
N ARG A 55 3.04 3.96 -2.61
CA ARG A 55 3.55 2.60 -2.80
C ARG A 55 4.76 2.31 -1.90
N ASN A 56 5.60 3.31 -1.67
CA ASN A 56 6.76 3.14 -0.80
C ASN A 56 6.34 2.94 0.66
N CYS A 57 5.29 3.62 1.10
CA CYS A 57 4.78 3.43 2.45
C CYS A 57 4.25 2.02 2.65
N ILE A 58 3.49 1.52 1.66
CA ILE A 58 2.97 0.14 1.71
C ILE A 58 4.14 -0.85 1.78
N SER A 59 5.21 -0.57 1.02
CA SER A 59 6.41 -1.42 1.03
C SER A 59 7.05 -1.46 2.42
N LYS A 60 7.13 -0.31 3.08
CA LYS A 60 7.68 -0.23 4.44
C LYS A 60 6.82 -1.00 5.44
N TRP A 61 5.50 -0.88 5.32
CA TRP A 61 4.57 -1.61 6.17
C TRP A 61 4.71 -3.12 5.95
N TYR A 62 4.84 -3.54 4.70
CA TYR A 62 5.03 -4.95 4.37
C TYR A 62 6.30 -5.49 5.05
N LYS A 63 7.40 -4.76 4.92
CA LYS A 63 8.66 -5.15 5.55
C LYS A 63 8.50 -5.26 7.07
N ALA A 64 7.86 -4.28 7.69
CA ALA A 64 7.67 -4.26 9.13
C ALA A 64 6.84 -5.45 9.61
N GLU A 65 5.76 -5.76 8.89
CA GLU A 65 4.90 -6.88 9.26
C GLU A 65 5.61 -8.22 9.04
N ALA A 66 6.42 -8.32 7.98
CA ALA A 66 7.23 -9.51 7.74
C ALA A 66 8.19 -9.76 8.91
N GLU A 67 8.82 -8.71 9.38
CA GLU A 67 9.78 -8.83 10.50
C GLU A 67 9.10 -9.26 11.78
N LYS A 68 7.88 -8.80 12.02
CA LYS A 68 7.10 -9.26 13.18
C LYS A 68 6.81 -10.76 13.11
N GLU A 69 6.70 -11.31 11.91
CA GLU A 69 6.46 -12.73 11.69
C GLU A 69 7.76 -13.52 11.59
N GLY A 70 8.89 -12.90 11.90
CA GLY A 70 10.19 -13.57 11.86
C GLY A 70 10.78 -13.73 10.47
N VAL A 71 10.24 -13.03 9.48
CA VAL A 71 10.73 -13.11 8.10
C VAL A 71 11.56 -11.86 7.81
N LYS A 72 12.84 -12.06 7.54
CA LYS A 72 13.73 -10.95 7.23
C LYS A 72 13.75 -10.74 5.72
N ILE A 73 13.35 -9.54 5.29
CA ILE A 73 13.42 -9.13 3.88
C ILE A 73 14.01 -7.72 3.80
N GLU A 74 14.60 -7.43 2.66
CA GLU A 74 15.14 -6.09 2.43
C GLU A 74 14.03 -5.18 1.92
N TYR A 75 14.23 -3.87 2.09
CA TYR A 75 13.25 -2.89 1.63
C TYR A 75 13.01 -3.02 0.11
N GLU A 76 14.07 -3.26 -0.67
CA GLU A 76 13.93 -3.41 -2.12
C GLU A 76 13.10 -4.64 -2.49
N ASP A 77 13.19 -5.72 -1.69
CA ASP A 77 12.35 -6.89 -1.91
C ASP A 77 10.88 -6.57 -1.69
N ALA A 78 10.59 -5.83 -0.65
CA ALA A 78 9.23 -5.39 -0.35
C ALA A 78 8.71 -4.49 -1.47
N ARG A 79 9.53 -3.56 -1.96
CA ARG A 79 9.17 -2.71 -3.08
C ARG A 79 8.84 -3.51 -4.33
N GLU A 80 9.64 -4.52 -4.62
CA GLU A 80 9.38 -5.35 -5.80
C GLU A 80 8.03 -6.05 -5.71
N ILE A 81 7.67 -6.50 -4.51
CA ILE A 81 6.36 -7.13 -4.28
C ILE A 81 5.24 -6.12 -4.55
N ILE A 82 5.38 -4.90 -4.07
CA ILE A 82 4.33 -3.89 -4.21
C ILE A 82 4.26 -3.35 -5.63
N TYR A 83 5.39 -3.06 -6.24
CA TYR A 83 5.44 -2.48 -7.59
C TYR A 83 5.24 -3.52 -8.70
N GLY A 84 5.53 -4.79 -8.41
CA GLY A 84 5.48 -5.84 -9.42
C GLY A 84 6.73 -5.89 -10.29
N MET A 85 7.74 -5.12 -9.95
CA MET A 85 9.03 -5.04 -10.64
C MET A 85 10.00 -4.31 -9.73
N PRO A 86 11.32 -4.40 -9.99
CA PRO A 86 12.27 -3.59 -9.23
C PRO A 86 11.93 -2.11 -9.30
N TYR A 87 12.05 -1.42 -8.18
CA TYR A 87 11.65 -0.01 -8.14
C TYR A 87 12.40 0.85 -9.16
N ALA A 88 13.69 0.56 -9.39
CA ALA A 88 14.46 1.33 -10.37
C ALA A 88 13.84 1.24 -11.76
N ASP A 89 13.32 0.07 -12.13
CA ASP A 89 12.65 -0.12 -13.42
C ASP A 89 11.33 0.64 -13.47
N TRP A 90 10.55 0.58 -12.39
CA TRP A 90 9.29 1.30 -12.31
C TRP A 90 9.52 2.80 -12.42
N LYS A 91 10.53 3.30 -11.71
CA LYS A 91 10.86 4.71 -11.71
C LYS A 91 11.21 5.18 -13.12
N GLU A 92 12.02 4.41 -13.82
CA GLU A 92 12.42 4.75 -15.18
C GLU A 92 11.24 4.73 -16.14
N LYS A 93 10.37 3.73 -16.02
CA LYS A 93 9.26 3.55 -16.95
C LYS A 93 8.08 4.47 -16.68
N TYR A 94 7.78 4.74 -15.43
CA TYR A 94 6.49 5.33 -15.07
C TYR A 94 6.56 6.61 -14.24
N GLN A 95 7.64 6.83 -13.51
CA GLN A 95 7.70 8.03 -12.67
C GLN A 95 7.96 9.25 -13.55
N SER A 96 7.07 10.23 -13.42
CA SER A 96 7.22 11.50 -14.13
C SER A 96 7.73 12.56 -13.18
N GLU A 97 8.28 13.63 -13.74
CA GLU A 97 8.68 14.79 -12.95
C GLU A 97 7.44 15.44 -12.34
N ALA A 98 7.49 15.72 -11.04
CA ALA A 98 6.35 16.33 -10.36
C ALA A 98 6.15 17.76 -10.85
N SER A 99 4.89 18.12 -11.08
CA SER A 99 4.53 19.50 -11.43
C SER A 99 4.67 20.39 -10.21
N GLN A 100 4.75 21.69 -10.46
CA GLN A 100 4.82 22.65 -9.35
C GLN A 100 3.58 22.54 -8.46
N LYS A 101 2.42 22.32 -9.06
CA LYS A 101 1.18 22.13 -8.31
C LYS A 101 1.26 20.92 -7.38
N GLN A 102 1.81 19.81 -7.87
CA GLN A 102 1.99 18.61 -7.06
C GLN A 102 2.94 18.86 -5.91
N ILE A 103 4.06 19.54 -6.18
CA ILE A 103 5.06 19.86 -5.17
C ILE A 103 4.48 20.79 -4.11
N ASP A 104 3.75 21.82 -4.53
CA ASP A 104 3.14 22.76 -3.60
C ASP A 104 2.14 22.08 -2.69
N ALA A 105 1.32 21.17 -3.24
CA ALA A 105 0.36 20.42 -2.44
C ALA A 105 1.08 19.51 -1.44
N TYR A 106 2.15 18.88 -1.88
CA TYR A 106 2.94 18.01 -1.01
C TYR A 106 3.56 18.79 0.15
N ASN A 107 4.14 19.94 -0.15
CA ASN A 107 4.78 20.78 0.87
C ASN A 107 3.77 21.35 1.85
N LYS A 108 2.58 21.67 1.38
CA LYS A 108 1.51 22.20 2.24
C LYS A 108 1.02 21.14 3.23
N ASN A 109 0.96 19.88 2.81
CA ASN A 109 0.42 18.78 3.63
C ASN A 109 1.48 18.07 4.46
N ASN A 110 2.73 18.29 4.15
CA ASN A 110 3.84 17.64 4.82
C ASN A 110 4.88 18.68 5.25
#